data_1f20948a5dfe9ce7c3c75400b26f030f
#
_entry.id   1f20948a5dfe9ce7c3c75400b26f030f
#
_cell.length_a   1.000
_cell.length_b   1.000
_cell.length_c   1.000
_cell.angle_alpha   90.00
_cell.angle_beta   90.00
_cell.angle_gamma   90.00
#
_symmetry.space_group_name_H-M   'P 1'
#
loop_
_entity.id
_entity.type
_entity.pdbx_description
1 polymer ?
#
loop_
_entity_poly.entity_id
_entity_poly.type
_entity_poly.pdbx_seq_one_letter_code
_entity_poly.pdbx_strand_id
1 'polypeptide(L)'
;MNTLHDTGKSSERLNKFLARQLGISRREADVLIENETVMVNHALATLGTRITPSDSIDVAGAPVPRKPAALHYIAFNKPVGYVCSRRAQGNAPTIYSLLPPKLHTLKPVGRLDKDSSGLLLLTNDGDFAYRMTHPKFAKTKQYRVRLDRDLEPLHQQMISDFGIDLDDGRSQLIL
;
A
#
# COMPACT_ATOMS: atom_id res chain seq x y z
N MET A 1 -43.03 13.78 -8.91
CA MET A 1 -41.99 12.77 -8.50
C MET A 1 -40.65 13.30 -8.92
N ASN A 2 -39.96 14.00 -8.00
CA ASN A 2 -38.64 14.56 -8.25
C ASN A 2 -37.62 13.60 -7.66
N THR A 3 -36.96 12.84 -8.49
CA THR A 3 -35.78 12.07 -8.12
C THR A 3 -34.61 13.05 -8.03
N LEU A 4 -34.28 13.48 -6.81
CA LEU A 4 -33.07 14.19 -6.50
C LEU A 4 -31.88 13.23 -6.78
N HIS A 5 -31.17 13.49 -7.88
CA HIS A 5 -29.83 12.95 -8.09
C HIS A 5 -28.93 13.62 -7.04
N ASP A 6 -28.69 12.88 -5.96
CA ASP A 6 -27.61 13.18 -5.01
C ASP A 6 -26.26 13.01 -5.74
N THR A 7 -25.78 14.10 -6.33
CA THR A 7 -24.42 14.20 -6.83
C THR A 7 -23.49 14.36 -5.62
N GLY A 8 -23.36 13.29 -4.84
CA GLY A 8 -22.40 13.22 -3.75
C GLY A 8 -21.00 13.47 -4.29
N LYS A 9 -20.53 14.73 -4.19
CA LYS A 9 -19.16 15.10 -4.57
C LYS A 9 -18.21 14.21 -3.80
N SER A 10 -17.61 13.23 -4.45
CA SER A 10 -16.70 12.28 -3.83
C SER A 10 -15.52 13.06 -3.24
N SER A 11 -15.48 13.15 -1.90
CA SER A 11 -14.39 13.83 -1.21
C SER A 11 -13.25 12.86 -0.95
N GLU A 12 -12.00 13.28 -1.19
CA GLU A 12 -10.81 12.52 -0.84
C GLU A 12 -9.94 13.25 0.19
N ARG A 13 -9.07 12.53 0.90
CA ARG A 13 -8.12 13.16 1.82
C ARG A 13 -7.06 13.92 1.03
N LEU A 14 -6.74 15.15 1.46
CA LEU A 14 -5.75 16.01 0.82
C LEU A 14 -4.38 15.32 0.70
N ASN A 15 -3.90 14.66 1.76
CA ASN A 15 -2.63 13.94 1.71
C ASN A 15 -2.63 12.76 0.70
N LYS A 16 -3.78 12.12 0.44
CA LYS A 16 -3.91 11.10 -0.61
C LYS A 16 -3.78 11.73 -2.00
N PHE A 17 -4.42 12.86 -2.20
CA PHE A 17 -4.34 13.61 -3.44
C PHE A 17 -2.91 14.09 -3.72
N LEU A 18 -2.27 14.77 -2.76
CA LEU A 18 -0.90 15.27 -2.89
C LEU A 18 0.08 14.12 -3.17
N ALA A 19 -0.03 13.02 -2.42
CA ALA A 19 0.82 11.85 -2.63
C ALA A 19 0.74 11.32 -4.07
N ARG A 20 -0.46 11.30 -4.65
CA ARG A 20 -0.70 10.83 -6.02
C ARG A 20 -0.17 11.82 -7.05
N GLN A 21 -0.41 13.14 -6.87
CA GLN A 21 -0.05 14.16 -7.86
C GLN A 21 1.45 14.48 -7.85
N LEU A 22 2.08 14.45 -6.67
CA LEU A 22 3.50 14.79 -6.51
C LEU A 22 4.43 13.57 -6.53
N GLY A 23 3.89 12.35 -6.55
CA GLY A 23 4.69 11.12 -6.53
C GLY A 23 5.38 10.84 -5.19
N ILE A 24 4.91 11.43 -4.09
CA ILE A 24 5.45 11.29 -2.74
C ILE A 24 4.64 10.29 -1.88
N SER A 25 5.09 10.00 -0.67
CA SER A 25 4.29 9.23 0.29
C SER A 25 3.23 10.11 0.96
N ARG A 26 2.17 9.49 1.53
CA ARG A 26 1.16 10.23 2.30
C ARG A 26 1.73 10.90 3.54
N ARG A 27 2.78 10.31 4.16
CA ARG A 27 3.48 10.92 5.29
C ARG A 27 4.29 12.14 4.89
N GLU A 28 4.95 12.10 3.74
CA GLU A 28 5.62 13.29 3.18
C GLU A 28 4.61 14.39 2.83
N ALA A 29 3.43 14.02 2.33
CA ALA A 29 2.35 14.98 2.10
C ALA A 29 1.81 15.57 3.42
N ASP A 30 1.73 14.78 4.49
CA ASP A 30 1.37 15.28 5.82
C ASP A 30 2.40 16.28 6.33
N VAL A 31 3.70 16.03 6.14
CA VAL A 31 4.78 16.98 6.49
C VAL A 31 4.66 18.30 5.71
N LEU A 32 4.29 18.26 4.42
CA LEU A 32 4.05 19.50 3.66
C LEU A 32 2.88 20.31 4.25
N ILE A 33 1.83 19.63 4.70
CA ILE A 33 0.67 20.28 5.33
C ILE A 33 1.05 20.89 6.69
N GLU A 34 1.80 20.14 7.51
CA GLU A 34 2.29 20.60 8.83
C GLU A 34 3.24 21.81 8.72
N ASN A 35 4.03 21.88 7.66
CA ASN A 35 4.92 23.00 7.39
C ASN A 35 4.20 24.22 6.78
N GLU A 36 2.86 24.24 6.78
CA GLU A 36 2.03 25.34 6.28
C GLU A 36 2.30 25.74 4.83
N THR A 37 2.84 24.79 4.02
CA THR A 37 3.15 25.05 2.61
C THR A 37 2.00 24.75 1.66
N VAL A 38 0.89 24.18 2.17
CA VAL A 38 -0.26 23.73 1.36
C VAL A 38 -1.47 24.60 1.61
N MET A 39 -2.07 25.09 0.53
CA MET A 39 -3.32 25.85 0.55
C MET A 39 -4.42 25.10 -0.21
N VAL A 40 -5.64 25.20 0.30
CA VAL A 40 -6.87 24.78 -0.36
C VAL A 40 -7.80 25.96 -0.45
N ASN A 41 -8.19 26.36 -1.66
CA ASN A 41 -9.03 27.55 -1.92
C ASN A 41 -8.49 28.80 -1.22
N HIS A 42 -7.17 29.03 -1.31
CA HIS A 42 -6.43 30.14 -0.70
C HIS A 42 -6.39 30.17 0.84
N ALA A 43 -6.85 29.11 1.53
CA ALA A 43 -6.72 28.94 2.98
C ALA A 43 -5.68 27.87 3.31
N LEU A 44 -4.92 28.06 4.40
CA LEU A 44 -3.97 27.05 4.88
C LEU A 44 -4.68 25.74 5.19
N ALA A 45 -4.12 24.66 4.67
CA ALA A 45 -4.62 23.31 4.93
C ALA A 45 -4.13 22.80 6.29
N THR A 46 -4.92 21.93 6.90
CA THR A 46 -4.57 21.23 8.14
C THR A 46 -4.59 19.72 7.93
N LEU A 47 -3.95 18.97 8.84
CA LEU A 47 -4.01 17.50 8.79
C LEU A 47 -5.46 17.01 8.81
N GLY A 48 -5.74 16.03 7.98
CA GLY A 48 -7.09 15.48 7.86
C GLY A 48 -8.02 16.21 6.90
N THR A 49 -7.62 17.38 6.36
CA THR A 49 -8.39 18.11 5.35
C THR A 49 -8.86 17.19 4.23
N ARG A 50 -10.10 17.34 3.85
CA ARG A 50 -10.72 16.65 2.72
C ARG A 50 -11.01 17.65 1.62
N ILE A 51 -10.83 17.21 0.39
CA ILE A 51 -11.02 18.03 -0.81
C ILE A 51 -12.03 17.38 -1.75
N THR A 52 -12.66 18.21 -2.56
CA THR A 52 -13.55 17.83 -3.65
C THR A 52 -12.89 18.11 -5.00
N PRO A 53 -13.44 17.62 -6.11
CA PRO A 53 -12.91 17.91 -7.45
C PRO A 53 -12.87 19.40 -7.82
N SER A 54 -13.69 20.24 -7.18
CA SER A 54 -13.79 21.68 -7.44
C SER A 54 -12.77 22.52 -6.66
N ASP A 55 -12.08 21.95 -5.65
CA ASP A 55 -11.15 22.73 -4.83
C ASP A 55 -9.83 23.01 -5.58
N SER A 56 -9.32 24.23 -5.46
CA SER A 56 -7.96 24.58 -5.89
C SER A 56 -6.97 24.18 -4.81
N ILE A 57 -5.83 23.64 -5.22
CA ILE A 57 -4.75 23.22 -4.31
C ILE A 57 -3.44 23.82 -4.78
N ASP A 58 -2.75 24.48 -3.87
CA ASP A 58 -1.43 25.06 -4.08
C ASP A 58 -0.43 24.48 -3.08
N VAL A 59 0.80 24.27 -3.51
CA VAL A 59 1.93 23.87 -2.65
C VAL A 59 3.07 24.86 -2.87
N ALA A 60 3.49 25.54 -1.82
CA ALA A 60 4.52 26.57 -1.85
C ALA A 60 4.26 27.64 -2.94
N GLY A 61 3.00 28.03 -3.10
CA GLY A 61 2.57 29.03 -4.08
C GLY A 61 2.44 28.55 -5.52
N ALA A 62 2.69 27.26 -5.77
CA ALA A 62 2.53 26.68 -7.09
C ALA A 62 1.26 25.78 -7.15
N PRO A 63 0.38 25.97 -8.16
CA PRO A 63 -0.83 25.17 -8.29
C PRO A 63 -0.51 23.68 -8.58
N VAL A 64 -1.21 22.79 -7.89
CA VAL A 64 -1.09 21.34 -8.10
C VAL A 64 -2.13 20.89 -9.11
N PRO A 65 -1.72 20.55 -10.36
CA PRO A 65 -2.65 20.16 -11.40
C PRO A 65 -3.30 18.79 -11.06
N ARG A 66 -4.58 18.65 -11.39
CA ARG A 66 -5.31 17.37 -11.29
C ARG A 66 -5.05 16.51 -12.53
N LYS A 67 -3.86 15.94 -12.63
CA LYS A 67 -3.54 15.02 -13.73
C LYS A 67 -4.02 13.61 -13.41
N PRO A 68 -4.65 12.91 -14.36
CA PRO A 68 -4.87 11.47 -14.22
C PRO A 68 -3.50 10.79 -14.07
N ALA A 69 -3.26 10.13 -12.94
CA ALA A 69 -2.05 9.33 -12.79
C ALA A 69 -2.20 8.05 -13.61
N ALA A 70 -1.25 7.75 -14.48
CA ALA A 70 -1.16 6.45 -15.11
C ALA A 70 -0.98 5.39 -14.00
N LEU A 71 -1.91 4.44 -13.93
CA LEU A 71 -1.85 3.36 -12.97
C LEU A 71 -0.97 2.23 -13.50
N HIS A 72 -0.06 1.75 -12.67
CA HIS A 72 0.86 0.68 -13.00
C HIS A 72 0.66 -0.49 -12.03
N TYR A 73 0.64 -1.69 -12.58
CA TYR A 73 0.53 -2.95 -11.86
C TYR A 73 1.60 -3.89 -12.38
N ILE A 74 2.55 -4.25 -11.55
CA ILE A 74 3.69 -5.09 -11.91
C ILE A 74 3.65 -6.36 -11.06
N ALA A 75 3.73 -7.51 -11.72
CA ALA A 75 4.01 -8.77 -11.07
C ALA A 75 5.53 -8.94 -10.98
N PHE A 76 6.05 -9.00 -9.78
CA PHE A 76 7.47 -9.15 -9.49
C PHE A 76 7.71 -10.48 -8.78
N ASN A 77 8.61 -11.30 -9.28
CA ASN A 77 9.08 -12.48 -8.56
C ASN A 77 10.22 -12.06 -7.63
N LYS A 78 9.87 -11.84 -6.35
CA LYS A 78 10.87 -11.44 -5.35
C LYS A 78 11.80 -12.62 -5.04
N PRO A 79 13.11 -12.45 -5.19
CA PRO A 79 14.07 -13.46 -4.71
C PRO A 79 14.26 -13.38 -3.19
N VAL A 80 14.84 -14.42 -2.59
CA VAL A 80 15.33 -14.41 -1.20
C VAL A 80 16.45 -13.39 -1.02
N GLY A 81 16.68 -12.95 0.22
CA GLY A 81 17.75 -12.03 0.58
C GLY A 81 17.39 -10.55 0.52
N TYR A 82 16.23 -10.19 -0.03
CA TYR A 82 15.79 -8.79 -0.20
C TYR A 82 14.60 -8.46 0.69
N VAL A 83 14.59 -7.24 1.25
CA VAL A 83 13.48 -6.75 2.07
C VAL A 83 12.50 -5.90 1.26
N CYS A 84 11.19 -6.01 1.57
CA CYS A 84 10.12 -5.22 0.95
C CYS A 84 10.01 -3.82 1.58
N SER A 85 11.12 -3.08 1.65
CA SER A 85 11.18 -1.76 2.28
C SER A 85 11.87 -0.76 1.34
N ARG A 86 11.49 0.52 1.42
CA ARG A 86 12.22 1.62 0.76
C ARG A 86 13.47 2.03 1.53
N ARG A 87 13.49 1.78 2.84
CA ARG A 87 14.65 2.04 3.69
C ARG A 87 15.39 0.73 3.93
N ALA A 88 16.71 0.80 3.86
CA ALA A 88 17.54 -0.33 4.26
C ALA A 88 17.21 -0.75 5.71
N GLN A 89 17.20 -2.04 5.95
CA GLN A 89 17.03 -2.64 7.27
C GLN A 89 18.30 -3.43 7.58
N GLY A 90 19.17 -2.83 8.38
CA GLY A 90 20.53 -3.34 8.57
C GLY A 90 21.28 -3.38 7.23
N ASN A 91 21.98 -4.48 6.96
CA ASN A 91 22.76 -4.68 5.74
C ASN A 91 21.97 -5.34 4.61
N ALA A 92 20.66 -5.60 4.80
CA ALA A 92 19.86 -6.27 3.80
C ALA A 92 19.48 -5.31 2.64
N PRO A 93 19.74 -5.68 1.37
CA PRO A 93 19.32 -4.90 0.23
C PRO A 93 17.79 -4.89 0.11
N THR A 94 17.26 -3.82 -0.46
CA THR A 94 15.83 -3.71 -0.71
C THR A 94 15.45 -4.23 -2.09
N ILE A 95 14.18 -4.58 -2.30
CA ILE A 95 13.67 -4.99 -3.63
C ILE A 95 13.91 -3.91 -4.69
N TYR A 96 14.06 -2.65 -4.30
CA TYR A 96 14.26 -1.54 -5.24
C TYR A 96 15.62 -1.56 -5.92
N SER A 97 16.64 -2.21 -5.34
CA SER A 97 17.92 -2.42 -6.02
C SER A 97 17.83 -3.36 -7.23
N LEU A 98 16.76 -4.14 -7.34
CA LEU A 98 16.48 -5.04 -8.45
C LEU A 98 15.58 -4.41 -9.52
N LEU A 99 14.99 -3.25 -9.24
CA LEU A 99 14.01 -2.62 -10.11
C LEU A 99 14.65 -1.48 -10.90
N PRO A 100 14.25 -1.28 -12.16
CA PRO A 100 14.64 -0.08 -12.91
C PRO A 100 14.19 1.19 -12.18
N PRO A 101 14.95 2.29 -12.22
CA PRO A 101 14.62 3.55 -11.52
C PRO A 101 13.20 4.07 -11.77
N LYS A 102 12.68 3.90 -12.99
CA LYS A 102 11.29 4.28 -13.35
C LYS A 102 10.20 3.57 -12.53
N LEU A 103 10.51 2.42 -11.92
CA LEU A 103 9.57 1.66 -11.10
C LEU A 103 9.72 1.95 -9.59
N HIS A 104 10.69 2.77 -9.19
CA HIS A 104 10.92 3.09 -7.78
C HIS A 104 9.78 3.88 -7.12
N THR A 105 8.89 4.48 -7.90
CA THR A 105 7.67 5.13 -7.40
C THR A 105 6.60 4.14 -6.96
N LEU A 106 6.64 2.89 -7.48
CA LEU A 106 5.67 1.85 -7.14
C LEU A 106 5.89 1.35 -5.70
N LYS A 107 4.81 0.89 -5.08
CA LYS A 107 4.81 0.35 -3.72
C LYS A 107 4.44 -1.13 -3.75
N PRO A 108 5.02 -1.97 -2.90
CA PRO A 108 4.63 -3.36 -2.80
C PRO A 108 3.23 -3.47 -2.19
N VAL A 109 2.45 -4.41 -2.72
CA VAL A 109 1.13 -4.80 -2.23
C VAL A 109 1.32 -5.94 -1.24
N GLY A 110 1.36 -5.61 0.03
CA GLY A 110 1.79 -6.55 1.07
C GLY A 110 3.32 -6.68 1.14
N ARG A 111 3.78 -7.70 1.82
CA ARG A 111 5.20 -7.97 2.03
C ARG A 111 5.46 -9.46 1.97
N LEU A 112 6.65 -9.81 1.55
CA LEU A 112 7.30 -11.10 1.77
C LEU A 112 8.54 -10.83 2.63
N ASP A 113 8.85 -11.74 3.53
CA ASP A 113 10.04 -11.65 4.37
C ASP A 113 11.32 -11.76 3.55
N LYS A 114 12.45 -11.41 4.16
CA LYS A 114 13.75 -11.45 3.50
C LYS A 114 14.04 -12.83 2.90
N ASP A 115 13.73 -13.88 3.66
CA ASP A 115 14.04 -15.26 3.30
C ASP A 115 12.90 -15.98 2.54
N SER A 116 11.82 -15.23 2.25
CA SER A 116 10.72 -15.68 1.41
C SER A 116 10.88 -15.19 -0.02
N SER A 117 10.51 -16.02 -1.00
CA SER A 117 10.48 -15.67 -2.43
C SER A 117 9.09 -15.86 -3.01
N GLY A 118 8.84 -15.27 -4.18
CA GLY A 118 7.61 -15.47 -4.93
C GLY A 118 6.92 -14.20 -5.38
N LEU A 119 5.63 -14.31 -5.69
CA LEU A 119 4.84 -13.22 -6.26
C LEU A 119 4.69 -12.06 -5.28
N LEU A 120 5.15 -10.91 -5.71
CA LEU A 120 4.94 -9.62 -5.06
C LEU A 120 4.38 -8.64 -6.09
N LEU A 121 3.19 -8.10 -5.86
CA LEU A 121 2.63 -7.08 -6.73
C LEU A 121 3.20 -5.71 -6.34
N LEU A 122 3.51 -4.88 -7.34
CA LEU A 122 3.94 -3.49 -7.14
C LEU A 122 2.97 -2.57 -7.88
N THR A 123 2.55 -1.46 -7.24
CA THR A 123 1.61 -0.53 -7.84
C THR A 123 1.74 0.89 -7.26
N ASN A 124 1.27 1.87 -8.01
CA ASN A 124 0.99 3.23 -7.53
C ASN A 124 -0.50 3.44 -7.21
N ASP A 125 -1.36 2.41 -7.41
CA ASP A 125 -2.77 2.43 -7.03
C ASP A 125 -2.93 2.04 -5.55
N GLY A 126 -3.08 3.03 -4.69
CA GLY A 126 -3.26 2.81 -3.25
C GLY A 126 -4.59 2.13 -2.90
N ASP A 127 -5.64 2.32 -3.69
CA ASP A 127 -6.95 1.71 -3.45
C ASP A 127 -6.93 0.23 -3.84
N PHE A 128 -6.24 -0.12 -4.92
CA PHE A 128 -5.96 -1.51 -5.28
C PHE A 128 -5.14 -2.19 -4.17
N ALA A 129 -4.02 -1.58 -3.76
CA ALA A 129 -3.18 -2.12 -2.69
C ALA A 129 -3.98 -2.35 -1.40
N TYR A 130 -4.83 -1.40 -1.00
CA TYR A 130 -5.71 -1.55 0.15
C TYR A 130 -6.68 -2.71 0.01
N ARG A 131 -7.35 -2.85 -1.15
CA ARG A 131 -8.27 -3.97 -1.40
C ARG A 131 -7.59 -5.34 -1.38
N MET A 132 -6.31 -5.40 -1.76
CA MET A 132 -5.54 -6.65 -1.79
C MET A 132 -4.93 -7.02 -0.44
N THR A 133 -4.73 -6.06 0.47
CA THR A 133 -3.99 -6.31 1.71
C THR A 133 -4.83 -6.22 2.98
N HIS A 134 -5.91 -5.44 2.97
CA HIS A 134 -6.69 -5.22 4.19
C HIS A 134 -7.55 -6.44 4.55
N PRO A 135 -7.53 -6.89 5.82
CA PRO A 135 -8.21 -8.12 6.28
C PRO A 135 -9.69 -8.19 5.94
N LYS A 136 -10.41 -7.05 5.93
CA LYS A 136 -11.85 -7.02 5.61
C LYS A 136 -12.22 -7.57 4.23
N PHE A 137 -11.25 -7.68 3.31
CA PHE A 137 -11.50 -8.23 1.97
C PHE A 137 -11.18 -9.72 1.86
N ALA A 138 -10.73 -10.36 2.93
CA ALA A 138 -10.52 -11.81 3.05
C ALA A 138 -9.80 -12.42 1.83
N LYS A 139 -8.66 -11.83 1.42
CA LYS A 139 -7.89 -12.34 0.27
C LYS A 139 -7.09 -13.57 0.67
N THR A 140 -7.33 -14.66 -0.02
CA THR A 140 -6.58 -15.88 0.14
C THR A 140 -5.15 -15.72 -0.39
N LYS A 141 -4.17 -16.25 0.34
CA LYS A 141 -2.76 -16.33 -0.05
C LYS A 141 -2.35 -17.78 0.01
N GLN A 142 -1.64 -18.24 -1.01
CA GLN A 142 -1.10 -19.59 -1.06
C GLN A 142 0.42 -19.54 -0.92
N TYR A 143 0.94 -20.39 -0.04
CA TYR A 143 2.38 -20.52 0.20
C TYR A 143 2.79 -21.98 -0.01
N ARG A 144 3.99 -22.16 -0.58
CA ARG A 144 4.69 -23.45 -0.54
C ARG A 144 5.79 -23.32 0.50
N VAL A 145 5.70 -24.12 1.54
CA VAL A 145 6.69 -24.12 2.63
C VAL A 145 7.50 -25.39 2.54
N ARG A 146 8.83 -25.26 2.67
CA ARG A 146 9.75 -26.38 2.80
C ARG A 146 10.10 -26.51 4.28
N LEU A 147 9.84 -27.68 4.81
CA LEU A 147 10.17 -28.03 6.21
C LEU A 147 11.52 -28.78 6.25
N ASP A 148 12.15 -28.77 7.41
CA ASP A 148 13.37 -29.53 7.73
C ASP A 148 13.08 -31.00 8.04
N ARG A 149 11.81 -31.30 8.36
CA ARG A 149 11.30 -32.65 8.67
C ARG A 149 9.96 -32.87 8.01
N ASP A 150 9.62 -34.13 7.81
CA ASP A 150 8.29 -34.51 7.35
C ASP A 150 7.23 -34.14 8.37
N LEU A 151 6.11 -33.62 7.89
CA LEU A 151 4.98 -33.27 8.72
C LEU A 151 4.15 -34.55 8.95
N GLU A 152 4.09 -35.00 10.20
CA GLU A 152 3.30 -36.18 10.57
C GLU A 152 1.79 -35.91 10.35
N PRO A 153 1.00 -36.94 9.98
CA PRO A 153 -0.44 -36.78 9.74
C PRO A 153 -1.22 -36.13 10.89
N LEU A 154 -0.84 -36.44 12.13
CA LEU A 154 -1.46 -35.84 13.31
C LEU A 154 -1.21 -34.31 13.36
N HIS A 155 0.01 -33.88 13.07
CA HIS A 155 0.34 -32.46 13.04
C HIS A 155 -0.38 -31.74 11.89
N GLN A 156 -0.52 -32.38 10.73
CA GLN A 156 -1.32 -31.83 9.60
C GLN A 156 -2.76 -31.61 10.02
N GLN A 157 -3.36 -32.59 10.67
CA GLN A 157 -4.73 -32.49 11.18
C GLN A 157 -4.86 -31.37 12.22
N MET A 158 -3.95 -31.31 13.20
CA MET A 158 -3.95 -30.28 14.24
C MET A 158 -3.84 -28.86 13.63
N ILE A 159 -2.97 -28.65 12.64
CA ILE A 159 -2.81 -27.37 11.97
C ILE A 159 -4.09 -26.99 11.20
N SER A 160 -4.71 -27.95 10.53
CA SER A 160 -5.95 -27.72 9.77
C SER A 160 -7.15 -27.41 10.69
N ASP A 161 -7.27 -28.14 11.82
CA ASP A 161 -8.43 -28.03 12.71
C ASP A 161 -8.31 -26.83 13.67
N PHE A 162 -7.10 -26.59 14.18
CA PHE A 162 -6.86 -25.60 15.24
C PHE A 162 -6.04 -24.40 14.80
N GLY A 163 -5.39 -24.47 13.63
CA GLY A 163 -4.47 -23.42 13.15
C GLY A 163 -3.14 -23.43 13.90
N ILE A 164 -2.38 -22.34 13.73
CA ILE A 164 -1.10 -22.10 14.40
C ILE A 164 -1.21 -20.81 15.21
N ASP A 165 -0.82 -20.88 16.47
CA ASP A 165 -0.71 -19.70 17.32
C ASP A 165 0.58 -18.94 16.95
N LEU A 166 0.43 -17.66 16.61
CA LEU A 166 1.51 -16.72 16.29
C LEU A 166 1.53 -15.62 17.37
N ASP A 167 2.63 -14.88 17.47
CA ASP A 167 2.78 -13.78 18.44
C ASP A 167 1.71 -12.71 18.32
N ASP A 168 1.16 -12.51 17.11
CA ASP A 168 0.14 -11.51 16.78
C ASP A 168 -1.28 -12.08 16.63
N GLY A 169 -1.47 -13.37 16.92
CA GLY A 169 -2.78 -14.04 16.89
C GLY A 169 -2.75 -15.42 16.26
N ARG A 170 -3.92 -16.06 16.21
CA ARG A 170 -4.06 -17.39 15.63
C ARG A 170 -4.24 -17.29 14.10
N SER A 171 -3.42 -18.02 13.37
CA SER A 171 -3.54 -18.17 11.91
C SER A 171 -4.19 -19.51 11.57
N GLN A 172 -5.24 -19.47 10.75
CA GLN A 172 -5.88 -20.69 10.24
C GLN A 172 -5.29 -21.02 8.88
N LEU A 173 -4.74 -22.22 8.73
CA LEU A 173 -4.13 -22.72 7.51
C LEU A 173 -5.01 -23.81 6.92
N ILE A 174 -5.05 -23.86 5.59
CA ILE A 174 -5.58 -24.99 4.83
C ILE A 174 -4.35 -25.63 4.17
N LEU A 175 -4.05 -26.86 4.56
CA LEU A 175 -2.92 -27.62 4.05
C LEU A 175 -3.31 -28.41 2.80
#